data_1341659674eb94c35b872ca15998cd86
#
_entry.id   1341659674eb94c35b872ca15998cd86
#
_cell.length_a   1.000
_cell.length_b   1.000
_cell.length_c   1.000
_cell.angle_alpha   90.00
_cell.angle_beta   90.00
_cell.angle_gamma   90.00
#
_symmetry.space_group_name_H-M   'P 1'
#
loop_
_entity.id
_entity.type
_entity.pdbx_description
1 polymer ?
#
loop_
_entity_poly.entity_id
_entity_poly.type
_entity_poly.pdbx_seq_one_letter_code
_entity_poly.pdbx_strand_id
1 'polypeptide(L)'
;MSGTPCFLIENEAALQTAAQEIAAHPVIGLDTETTGLDPLSSQVRLIQFAIPGKNFVIDLFKVPALSNPEVRSLLSSAEIVKALHHAKFDLKMLLHHFNVEVRGIFDTLLASKLIGAGRVDIGHGLAAVADRHLSQAVDKSAQASDWSGPLSAAQYEYAATDAELMLPLRETLARQIDELRLNDVAKLEFECVLPIAAMELAGMAIDAACWRELASGVTRAHEVISIELKHELAAGIAQLSLFDEPDINLDSPAQILEALGRMGIKIEGTRSWQLQPLAKDHPAIAKLLEYRAIQKAVTSYGLPLLDHINPITGRLHPDFHQIGATGGRMSCSDPNLQQVPNTPEYRSCFRAPAGRKLVIADYSQIEIRILADWSQDTSLVKALLSGEDLHRVTASQMFGVKLEEVSKDQRAAAKQLNYGIMYGLGAPGLAARVNCPLNEAEEMLRKYFATYSGMAAWLNEAADRAVRDRENRTRSGRLIHFDFDPQDRSQVAAMQRLGKNSPIQGSCADIIKRALALLYDALKPLDAKIVNCIHDEIVVEVAESQADECSSIVEHQMVAAAREFIRSIPVSVDTVISDAWLK
;
A
#
# COMPACT_ATOMS: atom_id res chain seq x y z
N MET A 1 14.27 19.53 30.24
CA MET A 1 14.19 18.45 31.25
C MET A 1 12.74 18.37 31.67
N SER A 2 12.05 17.25 31.43
CA SER A 2 10.73 17.05 32.01
C SER A 2 10.91 16.91 33.51
N GLY A 3 10.16 17.67 34.31
CA GLY A 3 10.20 17.55 35.77
C GLY A 3 9.48 16.31 36.29
N THR A 4 9.08 15.39 35.37
CA THR A 4 8.30 14.20 35.71
C THR A 4 9.20 13.10 36.27
N PRO A 5 8.88 12.53 37.43
CA PRO A 5 9.67 11.46 38.04
C PRO A 5 9.79 10.24 37.11
N CYS A 6 11.01 9.76 36.89
CA CYS A 6 11.32 8.54 36.16
C CYS A 6 11.70 7.42 37.15
N PHE A 7 10.99 6.32 37.10
CA PHE A 7 11.21 5.15 37.96
C PHE A 7 11.86 4.02 37.13
N LEU A 8 13.11 3.71 37.43
CA LEU A 8 13.78 2.55 36.89
C LEU A 8 13.33 1.30 37.66
N ILE A 9 12.73 0.35 36.96
CA ILE A 9 12.24 -0.91 37.53
C ILE A 9 13.35 -1.95 37.46
N GLU A 10 13.87 -2.36 38.61
CA GLU A 10 15.04 -3.22 38.70
C GLU A 10 14.76 -4.59 39.34
N ASN A 11 13.52 -4.85 39.78
CA ASN A 11 13.13 -6.14 40.38
C ASN A 11 11.63 -6.43 40.19
N GLU A 12 11.24 -7.69 40.42
CA GLU A 12 9.90 -8.21 40.25
C GLU A 12 8.85 -7.52 41.15
N ALA A 13 9.18 -7.19 42.39
CA ALA A 13 8.26 -6.53 43.31
C ALA A 13 7.93 -5.09 42.86
N ALA A 14 8.93 -4.36 42.39
CA ALA A 14 8.74 -3.03 41.79
C ALA A 14 7.94 -3.12 40.49
N LEU A 15 8.18 -4.16 39.66
CA LEU A 15 7.44 -4.43 38.42
C LEU A 15 5.97 -4.65 38.72
N GLN A 16 5.65 -5.49 39.70
CA GLN A 16 4.27 -5.79 40.07
C GLN A 16 3.51 -4.52 40.48
N THR A 17 4.14 -3.70 41.34
CA THR A 17 3.57 -2.44 41.81
C THR A 17 3.35 -1.46 40.62
N ALA A 18 4.35 -1.33 39.74
CA ALA A 18 4.26 -0.48 38.57
C ALA A 18 3.16 -0.94 37.60
N ALA A 19 3.07 -2.24 37.32
CA ALA A 19 2.04 -2.80 36.41
C ALA A 19 0.64 -2.50 36.93
N GLN A 20 0.38 -2.66 38.24
CA GLN A 20 -0.91 -2.32 38.86
C GLN A 20 -1.24 -0.84 38.76
N GLU A 21 -0.26 0.03 39.03
CA GLU A 21 -0.45 1.47 38.90
C GLU A 21 -0.73 1.89 37.44
N ILE A 22 0.04 1.37 36.49
CA ILE A 22 -0.14 1.66 35.05
C ILE A 22 -1.50 1.19 34.58
N ALA A 23 -1.93 -0.03 34.96
CA ALA A 23 -3.21 -0.61 34.56
C ALA A 23 -4.44 0.16 35.08
N ALA A 24 -4.28 1.00 36.10
CA ALA A 24 -5.37 1.85 36.59
C ALA A 24 -5.68 3.05 35.66
N HIS A 25 -4.86 3.28 34.64
CA HIS A 25 -5.04 4.40 33.71
C HIS A 25 -5.62 3.93 32.37
N PRO A 26 -6.66 4.60 31.86
CA PRO A 26 -7.29 4.22 30.58
C PRO A 26 -6.44 4.57 29.35
N VAL A 27 -5.45 5.43 29.51
CA VAL A 27 -4.50 5.85 28.47
C VAL A 27 -3.10 5.88 29.06
N ILE A 28 -2.16 5.24 28.38
CA ILE A 28 -0.75 5.20 28.74
C ILE A 28 0.12 5.56 27.53
N GLY A 29 1.26 6.16 27.76
CA GLY A 29 2.33 6.25 26.76
C GLY A 29 3.12 4.94 26.75
N LEU A 30 3.53 4.48 25.59
CA LEU A 30 4.34 3.28 25.39
C LEU A 30 5.41 3.57 24.34
N ASP A 31 6.63 3.10 24.62
CA ASP A 31 7.73 3.16 23.68
C ASP A 31 8.72 2.02 23.94
N THR A 32 9.60 1.69 22.99
CA THR A 32 10.65 0.68 23.15
C THR A 32 11.98 1.15 22.58
N GLU A 33 13.08 0.79 23.25
CA GLU A 33 14.43 0.94 22.72
C GLU A 33 15.02 -0.42 22.40
N THR A 34 15.70 -0.52 21.26
CA THR A 34 16.17 -1.79 20.70
C THR A 34 17.64 -1.71 20.32
N THR A 35 18.31 -2.87 20.25
CA THR A 35 19.72 -2.95 19.86
C THR A 35 19.95 -2.77 18.36
N GLY A 36 18.89 -2.64 17.58
CA GLY A 36 18.90 -2.41 16.13
C GLY A 36 17.49 -2.38 15.57
N LEU A 37 17.35 -2.19 14.26
CA LEU A 37 16.06 -1.94 13.61
C LEU A 37 15.34 -3.21 13.10
N ASP A 38 16.09 -4.28 12.82
CA ASP A 38 15.53 -5.53 12.31
C ASP A 38 15.15 -6.46 13.47
N PRO A 39 13.88 -6.80 13.66
CA PRO A 39 13.43 -7.67 14.75
C PRO A 39 14.02 -9.08 14.67
N LEU A 40 14.44 -9.54 13.50
CA LEU A 40 14.99 -10.89 13.30
C LEU A 40 16.45 -11.01 13.78
N SER A 41 17.18 -9.89 13.91
CA SER A 41 18.59 -9.85 14.30
C SER A 41 18.88 -8.97 15.52
N SER A 42 17.90 -8.21 16.03
CA SER A 42 18.02 -7.27 17.14
C SER A 42 17.18 -7.69 18.34
N GLN A 43 17.39 -7.09 19.49
CA GLN A 43 16.65 -7.37 20.73
C GLN A 43 15.99 -6.12 21.29
N VAL A 44 14.88 -6.26 21.99
CA VAL A 44 14.28 -5.18 22.77
C VAL A 44 15.08 -4.99 24.04
N ARG A 45 15.63 -3.79 24.24
CA ARG A 45 16.43 -3.43 25.38
C ARG A 45 15.60 -2.82 26.51
N LEU A 46 14.85 -1.77 26.20
CA LEU A 46 13.98 -1.11 27.15
C LEU A 46 12.53 -1.18 26.69
N ILE A 47 11.63 -1.20 27.67
CA ILE A 47 10.23 -0.87 27.48
C ILE A 47 9.85 0.23 28.48
N GLN A 48 9.20 1.28 27.98
CA GLN A 48 8.84 2.45 28.75
C GLN A 48 7.33 2.62 28.79
N PHE A 49 6.82 2.94 29.97
CA PHE A 49 5.44 3.30 30.18
C PHE A 49 5.34 4.69 30.81
N ALA A 50 4.45 5.52 30.31
CA ALA A 50 4.12 6.80 30.90
C ALA A 50 2.65 6.86 31.33
N ILE A 51 2.42 7.38 32.52
CA ILE A 51 1.10 7.77 33.01
C ILE A 51 1.16 9.25 33.43
N PRO A 52 0.04 9.94 33.67
CA PRO A 52 0.07 11.33 34.11
C PRO A 52 0.94 11.53 35.35
N GLY A 53 2.06 12.27 35.20
CA GLY A 53 2.98 12.61 36.26
C GLY A 53 3.99 11.54 36.68
N LYS A 54 4.11 10.41 35.95
CA LYS A 54 5.11 9.36 36.23
C LYS A 54 5.53 8.63 34.97
N ASN A 55 6.82 8.30 34.88
CA ASN A 55 7.42 7.46 33.86
C ASN A 55 8.05 6.22 34.49
N PHE A 56 7.87 5.06 33.86
CA PHE A 56 8.46 3.79 34.26
C PHE A 56 9.32 3.26 33.12
N VAL A 57 10.58 2.97 33.41
CA VAL A 57 11.53 2.40 32.44
C VAL A 57 11.98 1.04 32.95
N ILE A 58 11.89 0.04 32.11
CA ILE A 58 12.22 -1.35 32.42
C ILE A 58 13.31 -1.83 31.48
N ASP A 59 14.46 -2.21 32.03
CA ASP A 59 15.55 -2.83 31.30
C ASP A 59 15.29 -4.33 31.17
N LEU A 60 14.88 -4.78 29.99
CA LEU A 60 14.49 -6.18 29.74
C LEU A 60 15.66 -7.16 29.79
N PHE A 61 16.91 -6.66 29.76
CA PHE A 61 18.10 -7.49 30.02
C PHE A 61 18.30 -7.78 31.52
N LYS A 62 17.68 -7.00 32.40
CA LYS A 62 17.77 -7.16 33.85
C LYS A 62 16.49 -7.78 34.44
N VAL A 63 15.33 -7.35 33.95
CA VAL A 63 14.01 -7.76 34.46
C VAL A 63 13.17 -8.37 33.33
N PRO A 64 12.77 -9.65 33.43
CA PRO A 64 11.99 -10.31 32.38
C PRO A 64 10.52 -9.88 32.41
N ALA A 65 10.26 -8.58 32.31
CA ALA A 65 8.94 -7.98 32.49
C ALA A 65 7.86 -8.55 31.56
N LEU A 66 8.24 -8.94 30.35
CA LEU A 66 7.29 -9.50 29.36
C LEU A 66 6.96 -11.00 29.60
N SER A 67 7.53 -11.61 30.63
CA SER A 67 7.08 -12.89 31.19
C SER A 67 6.05 -12.70 32.30
N ASN A 68 5.91 -11.48 32.86
CA ASN A 68 4.94 -11.16 33.90
C ASN A 68 3.52 -11.09 33.32
N PRO A 69 2.53 -11.86 33.87
CA PRO A 69 1.17 -11.94 33.33
C PRO A 69 0.42 -10.60 33.34
N GLU A 70 0.68 -9.73 34.33
CA GLU A 70 -0.01 -8.43 34.44
C GLU A 70 0.47 -7.47 33.37
N VAL A 71 1.79 -7.41 33.12
CA VAL A 71 2.35 -6.61 32.02
C VAL A 71 1.83 -7.11 30.67
N ARG A 72 1.75 -8.43 30.47
CA ARG A 72 1.17 -9.00 29.25
C ARG A 72 -0.31 -8.65 29.11
N SER A 73 -1.08 -8.76 30.19
CA SER A 73 -2.50 -8.39 30.21
C SER A 73 -2.69 -6.91 29.90
N LEU A 74 -1.88 -6.03 30.48
CA LEU A 74 -1.86 -4.60 30.22
C LEU A 74 -1.63 -4.29 28.73
N LEU A 75 -0.63 -4.92 28.12
CA LEU A 75 -0.30 -4.72 26.69
C LEU A 75 -1.38 -5.27 25.76
N SER A 76 -1.96 -6.42 26.09
CA SER A 76 -2.96 -7.10 25.26
C SER A 76 -4.40 -6.58 25.46
N SER A 77 -4.66 -5.77 26.48
CA SER A 77 -5.98 -5.17 26.71
C SER A 77 -6.36 -4.19 25.58
N ALA A 78 -7.53 -4.34 25.01
CA ALA A 78 -8.09 -3.38 24.07
C ALA A 78 -8.71 -2.14 24.79
N GLU A 79 -9.00 -2.25 26.08
CA GLU A 79 -9.64 -1.18 26.86
C GLU A 79 -8.66 -0.11 27.33
N ILE A 80 -7.39 -0.47 27.51
CA ILE A 80 -6.32 0.46 27.85
C ILE A 80 -5.69 0.95 26.54
N VAL A 81 -5.76 2.23 26.26
CA VAL A 81 -5.15 2.83 25.08
C VAL A 81 -3.64 2.99 25.28
N LYS A 82 -2.85 2.38 24.41
CA LYS A 82 -1.41 2.59 24.32
C LYS A 82 -1.15 3.62 23.22
N ALA A 83 -0.68 4.79 23.61
CA ALA A 83 -0.23 5.83 22.70
C ALA A 83 1.24 5.59 22.35
N LEU A 84 1.53 5.45 21.07
CA LEU A 84 2.87 5.22 20.51
C LEU A 84 3.11 6.15 19.33
N HIS A 85 4.37 6.25 18.89
CA HIS A 85 4.71 6.89 17.63
C HIS A 85 5.34 5.88 16.68
N HIS A 86 4.71 5.59 15.53
CA HIS A 86 5.12 4.53 14.61
C HIS A 86 5.04 3.12 15.24
N ALA A 87 3.92 2.85 15.87
CA ALA A 87 3.65 1.66 16.67
C ALA A 87 3.98 0.32 15.96
N LYS A 88 3.94 0.29 14.63
CA LYS A 88 4.29 -0.92 13.85
C LYS A 88 5.68 -1.46 14.21
N PHE A 89 6.65 -0.58 14.45
CA PHE A 89 8.00 -0.97 14.85
C PHE A 89 8.00 -1.71 16.18
N ASP A 90 7.43 -1.08 17.22
CA ASP A 90 7.37 -1.66 18.56
C ASP A 90 6.60 -2.98 18.59
N LEU A 91 5.48 -3.03 17.84
CA LEU A 91 4.66 -4.22 17.76
C LEU A 91 5.40 -5.39 17.08
N LYS A 92 6.19 -5.13 16.05
CA LYS A 92 7.03 -6.18 15.44
C LYS A 92 8.02 -6.75 16.46
N MET A 93 8.71 -5.88 17.19
CA MET A 93 9.68 -6.29 18.21
C MET A 93 9.01 -7.10 19.31
N LEU A 94 7.92 -6.61 19.88
CA LEU A 94 7.20 -7.29 20.97
C LEU A 94 6.56 -8.60 20.53
N LEU A 95 6.00 -8.65 19.33
CA LEU A 95 5.41 -9.86 18.77
C LEU A 95 6.47 -10.92 18.48
N HIS A 96 7.59 -10.55 17.85
CA HIS A 96 8.66 -11.47 17.49
C HIS A 96 9.35 -12.09 18.71
N HIS A 97 9.77 -11.26 19.67
CA HIS A 97 10.61 -11.73 20.78
C HIS A 97 9.83 -12.34 21.94
N PHE A 98 8.60 -11.89 22.15
CA PHE A 98 7.83 -12.25 23.34
C PHE A 98 6.45 -12.83 23.06
N ASN A 99 6.06 -12.90 21.79
CA ASN A 99 4.70 -13.31 21.38
C ASN A 99 3.62 -12.50 22.14
N VAL A 100 3.81 -11.17 22.18
CA VAL A 100 2.87 -10.23 22.81
C VAL A 100 2.16 -9.43 21.72
N GLU A 101 0.85 -9.61 21.64
CA GLU A 101 -0.02 -8.81 20.80
C GLU A 101 -0.43 -7.54 21.54
N VAL A 102 0.09 -6.40 21.13
CA VAL A 102 -0.34 -5.11 21.69
C VAL A 102 -1.66 -4.71 21.05
N ARG A 103 -2.67 -4.44 21.89
CA ARG A 103 -4.02 -4.00 21.48
C ARG A 103 -4.33 -2.64 22.06
N GLY A 104 -5.42 -2.00 21.63
CA GLY A 104 -5.80 -0.67 22.10
C GLY A 104 -4.81 0.42 21.67
N ILE A 105 -4.37 0.40 20.41
CA ILE A 105 -3.32 1.27 19.89
C ILE A 105 -3.88 2.64 19.52
N PHE A 106 -3.14 3.69 19.81
CA PHE A 106 -3.25 5.01 19.24
C PHE A 106 -1.89 5.41 18.68
N ASP A 107 -1.72 5.31 17.36
CA ASP A 107 -0.47 5.65 16.68
C ASP A 107 -0.46 7.14 16.28
N THR A 108 0.40 7.93 16.91
CA THR A 108 0.50 9.37 16.68
C THR A 108 1.06 9.72 15.29
N LEU A 109 1.85 8.85 14.66
CA LEU A 109 2.28 9.01 13.27
C LEU A 109 1.10 8.84 12.31
N LEU A 110 0.31 7.77 12.47
CA LEU A 110 -0.88 7.53 11.63
C LEU A 110 -1.94 8.61 11.85
N ALA A 111 -2.16 9.03 13.10
CA ALA A 111 -3.03 10.15 13.44
C ALA A 111 -2.61 11.44 12.72
N SER A 112 -1.32 11.78 12.78
CA SER A 112 -0.76 12.94 12.08
C SER A 112 -0.92 12.85 10.56
N LYS A 113 -0.73 11.66 9.97
CA LYS A 113 -0.94 11.44 8.53
C LYS A 113 -2.41 11.58 8.13
N LEU A 114 -3.35 11.10 8.94
CA LEU A 114 -4.78 11.26 8.70
C LEU A 114 -5.21 12.73 8.73
N ILE A 115 -4.77 13.48 9.75
CA ILE A 115 -5.02 14.93 9.89
C ILE A 115 -4.36 15.70 8.73
N GLY A 116 -3.17 15.27 8.31
CA GLY A 116 -2.46 15.84 7.16
C GLY A 116 -3.15 15.61 5.81
N ALA A 117 -4.11 14.68 5.74
CA ALA A 117 -4.97 14.46 4.58
C ALA A 117 -4.23 14.25 3.24
N GLY A 118 -3.05 13.63 3.28
CA GLY A 118 -2.22 13.35 2.10
C GLY A 118 -1.30 14.50 1.66
N ARG A 119 -1.16 15.54 2.47
CA ARG A 119 -0.15 16.59 2.23
C ARG A 119 1.26 16.00 2.30
N VAL A 120 2.08 16.33 1.31
CA VAL A 120 3.46 15.81 1.17
C VAL A 120 4.53 16.76 1.72
N ASP A 121 4.15 17.99 2.01
CA ASP A 121 5.03 19.07 2.49
C ASP A 121 5.24 19.07 4.01
N ILE A 122 4.51 18.22 4.74
CA ILE A 122 4.58 18.12 6.20
C ILE A 122 5.27 16.84 6.66
N GLY A 123 6.25 16.99 7.58
CA GLY A 123 6.89 15.85 8.24
C GLY A 123 5.98 15.18 9.27
N HIS A 124 6.07 13.87 9.38
CA HIS A 124 5.28 13.07 10.33
C HIS A 124 6.14 12.33 11.36
N GLY A 125 7.46 12.53 11.39
CA GLY A 125 8.33 12.02 12.46
C GLY A 125 8.04 12.70 13.80
N LEU A 126 8.36 12.03 14.93
CA LEU A 126 7.99 12.46 16.27
C LEU A 126 8.30 13.94 16.56
N ALA A 127 9.53 14.42 16.24
CA ALA A 127 9.88 15.81 16.44
C ALA A 127 9.01 16.79 15.65
N ALA A 128 8.72 16.49 14.38
CA ALA A 128 7.86 17.34 13.55
C ALA A 128 6.41 17.36 14.04
N VAL A 129 5.92 16.22 14.56
CA VAL A 129 4.57 16.10 15.12
C VAL A 129 4.48 16.85 16.45
N ALA A 130 5.48 16.71 17.35
CA ALA A 130 5.53 17.41 18.62
C ALA A 130 5.66 18.94 18.44
N ASP A 131 6.51 19.39 17.54
CA ASP A 131 6.65 20.83 17.23
C ASP A 131 5.32 21.40 16.71
N ARG A 132 4.69 20.74 15.73
CA ARG A 132 3.46 21.22 15.10
C ARG A 132 2.25 21.23 16.04
N HIS A 133 2.11 20.22 16.88
CA HIS A 133 0.90 20.04 17.68
C HIS A 133 1.02 20.47 19.13
N LEU A 134 2.25 20.54 19.67
CA LEU A 134 2.52 20.92 21.05
C LEU A 134 3.43 22.15 21.18
N SER A 135 4.00 22.65 20.07
CA SER A 135 5.06 23.68 20.07
C SER A 135 6.25 23.28 20.96
N GLN A 136 6.57 21.99 20.97
CA GLN A 136 7.63 21.41 21.79
C GLN A 136 8.74 20.84 20.92
N ALA A 137 9.98 21.34 21.15
CA ALA A 137 11.17 20.76 20.53
C ALA A 137 11.54 19.43 21.22
N VAL A 138 11.82 18.41 20.41
CA VAL A 138 12.25 17.09 20.88
C VAL A 138 13.74 16.93 20.61
N ASP A 139 14.50 16.61 21.66
CA ASP A 139 15.91 16.26 21.54
C ASP A 139 16.03 14.83 20.97
N LYS A 140 16.75 14.70 19.85
CA LYS A 140 17.00 13.42 19.20
C LYS A 140 18.43 12.92 19.32
N SER A 141 19.23 13.54 20.16
CA SER A 141 20.66 13.23 20.31
C SER A 141 20.93 11.78 20.70
N ALA A 142 20.02 11.14 21.45
CA ALA A 142 20.15 9.76 21.88
C ALA A 142 19.45 8.73 20.96
N GLN A 143 18.72 9.15 19.94
CA GLN A 143 17.98 8.24 19.03
C GLN A 143 18.90 7.22 18.33
N ALA A 144 20.13 7.62 17.99
CA ALA A 144 21.12 6.77 17.33
C ALA A 144 22.16 6.19 18.33
N SER A 145 21.84 6.18 19.63
CA SER A 145 22.73 5.64 20.66
C SER A 145 22.88 4.12 20.55
N ASP A 146 23.99 3.60 21.06
CA ASP A 146 24.15 2.16 21.25
C ASP A 146 23.37 1.70 22.49
N TRP A 147 22.33 0.91 22.25
CA TRP A 147 21.47 0.31 23.27
C TRP A 147 21.92 -1.10 23.68
N SER A 148 23.00 -1.63 23.12
CA SER A 148 23.47 -3.00 23.39
C SER A 148 24.34 -3.10 24.67
N GLY A 149 25.03 -2.02 24.98
CA GLY A 149 25.97 -1.94 26.11
C GLY A 149 25.34 -1.47 27.44
N PRO A 150 26.18 -1.11 28.42
CA PRO A 150 25.73 -0.45 29.64
C PRO A 150 25.09 0.91 29.35
N LEU A 151 23.89 1.14 29.88
CA LEU A 151 23.15 2.36 29.64
C LEU A 151 23.52 3.48 30.62
N SER A 152 23.59 4.69 30.11
CA SER A 152 23.79 5.91 30.90
C SER A 152 22.47 6.44 31.48
N ALA A 153 22.53 7.27 32.50
CA ALA A 153 21.36 7.95 33.04
C ALA A 153 20.64 8.81 31.98
N ALA A 154 21.39 9.44 31.08
CA ALA A 154 20.83 10.23 29.99
C ALA A 154 20.00 9.38 28.99
N GLN A 155 20.40 8.13 28.73
CA GLN A 155 19.61 7.22 27.86
C GLN A 155 18.30 6.82 28.56
N TYR A 156 18.30 6.53 29.87
CA TYR A 156 17.05 6.27 30.61
C TYR A 156 16.11 7.48 30.62
N GLU A 157 16.66 8.70 30.79
CA GLU A 157 15.89 9.95 30.78
C GLU A 157 15.29 10.21 29.38
N TYR A 158 16.09 9.99 28.33
CA TYR A 158 15.63 10.10 26.95
C TYR A 158 14.45 9.15 26.67
N ALA A 159 14.61 7.86 26.98
CA ALA A 159 13.60 6.83 26.77
C ALA A 159 12.30 7.13 27.56
N ALA A 160 12.41 7.63 28.79
CA ALA A 160 11.27 8.05 29.60
C ALA A 160 10.53 9.23 28.97
N THR A 161 11.27 10.19 28.39
CA THR A 161 10.70 11.40 27.77
C THR A 161 9.90 11.07 26.50
N ASP A 162 10.37 10.14 25.67
CA ASP A 162 9.67 9.73 24.45
C ASP A 162 8.31 9.09 24.79
N ALA A 163 8.24 8.21 25.79
CA ALA A 163 6.97 7.65 26.25
C ALA A 163 6.03 8.70 26.87
N GLU A 164 6.56 9.65 27.66
CA GLU A 164 5.78 10.74 28.26
C GLU A 164 5.12 11.63 27.22
N LEU A 165 5.85 11.95 26.15
CA LEU A 165 5.37 12.81 25.07
C LEU A 165 4.14 12.23 24.35
N MET A 166 3.95 10.92 24.40
CA MET A 166 2.80 10.26 23.77
C MET A 166 1.47 10.71 24.39
N LEU A 167 1.41 11.05 25.69
CA LEU A 167 0.17 11.42 26.36
C LEU A 167 -0.41 12.76 25.84
N PRO A 168 0.31 13.90 25.86
CA PRO A 168 -0.19 15.16 25.32
C PRO A 168 -0.38 15.11 23.79
N LEU A 169 0.45 14.37 23.05
CA LEU A 169 0.25 14.17 21.61
C LEU A 169 -1.06 13.44 21.34
N ARG A 170 -1.31 12.34 22.05
CA ARG A 170 -2.57 11.58 21.91
C ARG A 170 -3.78 12.46 22.19
N GLU A 171 -3.76 13.24 23.25
CA GLU A 171 -4.88 14.13 23.62
C GLU A 171 -5.17 15.15 22.50
N THR A 172 -4.12 15.83 22.03
CA THR A 172 -4.24 16.86 21.00
C THR A 172 -4.68 16.28 19.66
N LEU A 173 -4.07 15.17 19.23
CA LEU A 173 -4.40 14.54 17.95
C LEU A 173 -5.79 13.90 17.98
N ALA A 174 -6.22 13.30 19.10
CA ALA A 174 -7.56 12.74 19.23
C ALA A 174 -8.66 13.81 19.11
N ARG A 175 -8.45 14.97 19.71
CA ARG A 175 -9.37 16.11 19.54
C ARG A 175 -9.46 16.57 18.08
N GLN A 176 -8.32 16.69 17.38
CA GLN A 176 -8.30 17.06 15.96
C GLN A 176 -8.95 16.00 15.06
N ILE A 177 -8.75 14.72 15.37
CA ILE A 177 -9.44 13.60 14.69
C ILE A 177 -10.95 13.74 14.83
N ASP A 178 -11.44 14.07 16.04
CA ASP A 178 -12.86 14.25 16.29
C ASP A 178 -13.42 15.48 15.56
N GLU A 179 -12.77 16.62 15.67
CA GLU A 179 -13.13 17.87 14.97
C GLU A 179 -13.23 17.68 13.45
N LEU A 180 -12.31 16.91 12.88
CA LEU A 180 -12.27 16.57 11.45
C LEU A 180 -13.17 15.38 11.07
N ARG A 181 -13.86 14.75 12.02
CA ARG A 181 -14.71 13.57 11.82
C ARG A 181 -13.96 12.41 11.18
N LEU A 182 -12.78 12.10 11.72
CA LEU A 182 -11.90 11.03 11.24
C LEU A 182 -11.89 9.80 12.18
N ASN A 183 -12.79 9.73 13.17
CA ASN A 183 -12.78 8.68 14.21
C ASN A 183 -12.85 7.27 13.61
N ASP A 184 -13.75 7.02 12.65
CA ASP A 184 -13.93 5.69 12.06
C ASP A 184 -12.69 5.24 11.30
N VAL A 185 -12.11 6.14 10.49
CA VAL A 185 -10.89 5.83 9.73
C VAL A 185 -9.66 5.74 10.64
N ALA A 186 -9.59 6.52 11.72
CA ALA A 186 -8.50 6.42 12.69
C ALA A 186 -8.54 5.07 13.43
N LYS A 187 -9.73 4.64 13.86
CA LYS A 187 -9.93 3.31 14.44
C LYS A 187 -9.48 2.21 13.49
N LEU A 188 -9.91 2.28 12.22
CA LEU A 188 -9.50 1.33 11.18
C LEU A 188 -7.98 1.26 11.01
N GLU A 189 -7.31 2.42 10.95
CA GLU A 189 -5.85 2.47 10.82
C GLU A 189 -5.16 1.86 12.04
N PHE A 190 -5.62 2.18 13.25
CA PHE A 190 -5.00 1.66 14.47
C PHE A 190 -5.22 0.15 14.64
N GLU A 191 -6.39 -0.38 14.28
CA GLU A 191 -6.66 -1.83 14.29
C GLU A 191 -5.82 -2.59 13.25
N CYS A 192 -5.40 -1.94 12.16
CA CYS A 192 -4.62 -2.56 11.10
C CYS A 192 -3.11 -2.62 11.39
N VAL A 193 -2.58 -1.93 12.41
CA VAL A 193 -1.14 -1.89 12.72
C VAL A 193 -0.60 -3.29 13.03
N LEU A 194 -1.27 -4.03 13.93
CA LEU A 194 -0.83 -5.36 14.33
C LEU A 194 -0.88 -6.39 13.19
N PRO A 195 -1.94 -6.50 12.38
CA PRO A 195 -1.97 -7.34 11.18
C PRO A 195 -0.82 -7.07 10.22
N ILE A 196 -0.50 -5.80 9.95
CA ILE A 196 0.61 -5.44 9.07
C ILE A 196 1.96 -5.82 9.69
N ALA A 197 2.15 -5.56 10.98
CA ALA A 197 3.36 -5.96 11.70
C ALA A 197 3.57 -7.49 11.63
N ALA A 198 2.51 -8.26 11.82
CA ALA A 198 2.56 -9.73 11.72
C ALA A 198 2.82 -10.22 10.29
N MET A 199 2.23 -9.58 9.28
CA MET A 199 2.46 -9.88 7.87
C MET A 199 3.92 -9.64 7.47
N GLU A 200 4.51 -8.53 7.90
CA GLU A 200 5.93 -8.23 7.67
C GLU A 200 6.85 -9.26 8.35
N LEU A 201 6.54 -9.67 9.58
CA LEU A 201 7.28 -10.72 10.29
C LEU A 201 7.13 -12.10 9.63
N ALA A 202 5.95 -12.41 9.10
CA ALA A 202 5.74 -13.65 8.38
C ALA A 202 6.58 -13.71 7.10
N GLY A 203 6.66 -12.61 6.36
CA GLY A 203 7.38 -12.48 5.10
C GLY A 203 6.87 -13.42 4.00
N MET A 204 7.33 -13.23 2.79
CA MET A 204 6.94 -14.01 1.60
C MET A 204 8.04 -14.98 1.21
N ALA A 205 7.69 -16.26 1.07
CA ALA A 205 8.64 -17.28 0.62
C ALA A 205 8.89 -17.15 -0.88
N ILE A 206 10.16 -17.33 -1.29
CA ILE A 206 10.60 -17.25 -2.69
C ILE A 206 11.51 -18.43 -3.04
N ASP A 207 11.32 -19.00 -4.24
CA ASP A 207 12.27 -19.93 -4.84
C ASP A 207 13.41 -19.12 -5.48
N ALA A 208 14.51 -19.01 -4.75
CA ALA A 208 15.68 -18.25 -5.19
C ALA A 208 16.34 -18.83 -6.48
N ALA A 209 16.20 -20.13 -6.74
CA ALA A 209 16.74 -20.74 -7.96
C ALA A 209 15.88 -20.35 -9.17
N CYS A 210 14.56 -20.48 -9.04
CA CYS A 210 13.60 -20.01 -10.04
C CYS A 210 13.81 -18.52 -10.37
N TRP A 211 13.93 -17.68 -9.35
CA TRP A 211 14.14 -16.24 -9.55
C TRP A 211 15.48 -15.94 -10.24
N ARG A 212 16.54 -16.62 -9.87
CA ARG A 212 17.87 -16.43 -10.48
C ARG A 212 17.85 -16.79 -11.97
N GLU A 213 17.19 -17.87 -12.33
CA GLU A 213 17.06 -18.29 -13.73
C GLU A 213 16.27 -17.24 -14.53
N LEU A 214 15.11 -16.80 -14.00
CA LEU A 214 14.28 -15.75 -14.60
C LEU A 214 15.06 -14.44 -14.78
N ALA A 215 15.68 -13.94 -13.71
CA ALA A 215 16.44 -12.68 -13.73
C ALA A 215 17.61 -12.73 -14.72
N SER A 216 18.33 -13.87 -14.78
CA SER A 216 19.41 -14.08 -15.75
C SER A 216 18.89 -14.11 -17.19
N GLY A 217 17.69 -14.68 -17.42
CA GLY A 217 17.03 -14.66 -18.71
C GLY A 217 16.65 -13.23 -19.15
N VAL A 218 16.06 -12.47 -18.24
CA VAL A 218 15.68 -11.05 -18.48
C VAL A 218 16.92 -10.19 -18.75
N THR A 219 18.02 -10.41 -18.02
CA THR A 219 19.29 -9.70 -18.25
C THR A 219 19.85 -9.98 -19.64
N ARG A 220 19.88 -11.24 -20.07
CA ARG A 220 20.31 -11.59 -21.44
C ARG A 220 19.42 -10.97 -22.51
N ALA A 221 18.10 -11.00 -22.32
CA ALA A 221 17.17 -10.35 -23.24
C ALA A 221 17.40 -8.84 -23.32
N HIS A 222 17.69 -8.19 -22.19
CA HIS A 222 18.04 -6.77 -22.12
C HIS A 222 19.32 -6.46 -22.91
N GLU A 223 20.36 -7.26 -22.77
CA GLU A 223 21.61 -7.09 -23.52
C GLU A 223 21.35 -7.16 -25.04
N VAL A 224 20.59 -8.18 -25.49
CA VAL A 224 20.28 -8.37 -26.91
C VAL A 224 19.49 -7.18 -27.45
N ILE A 225 18.37 -6.81 -26.79
CA ILE A 225 17.52 -5.70 -27.27
C ILE A 225 18.26 -4.37 -27.24
N SER A 226 19.18 -4.17 -26.26
CA SER A 226 20.01 -2.97 -26.17
C SER A 226 20.92 -2.81 -27.38
N ILE A 227 21.59 -3.88 -27.76
CA ILE A 227 22.49 -3.89 -28.95
C ILE A 227 21.66 -3.64 -30.22
N GLU A 228 20.57 -4.38 -30.41
CA GLU A 228 19.72 -4.24 -31.58
C GLU A 228 19.13 -2.82 -31.71
N LEU A 229 18.64 -2.25 -30.62
CA LEU A 229 18.07 -0.91 -30.61
C LEU A 229 19.12 0.16 -30.88
N LYS A 230 20.33 0.04 -30.32
CA LYS A 230 21.44 0.94 -30.62
C LYS A 230 21.79 0.92 -32.11
N HIS A 231 21.87 -0.25 -32.72
CA HIS A 231 22.12 -0.39 -34.17
C HIS A 231 21.01 0.25 -35.01
N GLU A 232 19.74 0.06 -34.67
CA GLU A 232 18.65 0.70 -35.40
C GLU A 232 18.66 2.22 -35.27
N LEU A 233 18.90 2.75 -34.06
CA LEU A 233 18.95 4.20 -33.81
C LEU A 233 20.21 4.86 -34.38
N ALA A 234 21.26 4.08 -34.64
CA ALA A 234 22.49 4.56 -35.26
C ALA A 234 22.39 4.70 -36.80
N ALA A 235 21.31 4.26 -37.41
CA ALA A 235 21.10 4.44 -38.84
C ALA A 235 21.19 5.93 -39.20
N GLY A 236 22.30 6.34 -39.87
CA GLY A 236 22.61 7.74 -40.21
C GLY A 236 23.60 8.45 -39.29
N ILE A 237 24.23 7.79 -38.33
CA ILE A 237 25.33 8.33 -37.51
C ILE A 237 26.67 7.97 -38.19
N ALA A 238 27.43 8.99 -38.58
CA ALA A 238 28.75 8.77 -39.18
C ALA A 238 29.88 8.48 -38.17
N GLN A 239 29.58 8.52 -36.89
CA GLN A 239 30.57 8.36 -35.81
C GLN A 239 30.26 7.12 -35.02
N LEU A 240 31.07 6.08 -35.24
CA LEU A 240 31.08 4.86 -34.40
C LEU A 240 32.02 5.09 -33.22
N SER A 241 31.78 4.43 -32.10
CA SER A 241 32.70 4.40 -30.96
C SER A 241 33.99 3.67 -31.32
N LEU A 242 35.02 3.77 -30.46
CA LEU A 242 36.32 3.11 -30.64
C LEU A 242 36.22 1.58 -30.82
N PHE A 243 35.04 0.99 -30.52
CA PHE A 243 34.72 -0.43 -30.59
C PHE A 243 33.64 -0.78 -31.64
N ASP A 244 33.42 0.09 -32.63
CA ASP A 244 32.41 -0.09 -33.69
C ASP A 244 30.94 -0.16 -33.19
N GLU A 245 30.69 0.20 -31.93
CA GLU A 245 29.33 0.26 -31.38
C GLU A 245 28.81 1.70 -31.37
N PRO A 246 27.50 1.91 -31.67
CA PRO A 246 26.88 3.23 -31.57
C PRO A 246 26.85 3.72 -30.12
N ASP A 247 27.44 4.90 -29.88
CA ASP A 247 27.47 5.52 -28.54
C ASP A 247 26.16 6.29 -28.29
N ILE A 248 25.06 5.55 -28.07
CA ILE A 248 23.74 6.11 -27.73
C ILE A 248 23.35 5.62 -26.34
N ASN A 249 23.12 6.58 -25.43
CA ASN A 249 22.49 6.25 -24.14
C ASN A 249 20.98 6.09 -24.31
N LEU A 250 20.51 4.84 -24.27
CA LEU A 250 19.11 4.46 -24.45
C LEU A 250 18.18 4.97 -23.33
N ASP A 251 18.74 5.36 -22.18
CA ASP A 251 17.99 5.95 -21.05
C ASP A 251 17.94 7.48 -21.11
N SER A 252 18.59 8.11 -22.11
CA SER A 252 18.55 9.55 -22.32
C SER A 252 17.43 9.96 -23.30
N PRO A 253 16.33 10.60 -22.82
CA PRO A 253 15.26 11.07 -23.70
C PRO A 253 15.75 11.99 -24.82
N ALA A 254 16.76 12.82 -24.54
CA ALA A 254 17.31 13.76 -25.50
C ALA A 254 18.02 13.04 -26.66
N GLN A 255 18.87 12.05 -26.35
CA GLN A 255 19.57 11.27 -27.37
C GLN A 255 18.62 10.40 -28.21
N ILE A 256 17.60 9.84 -27.58
CA ILE A 256 16.55 9.10 -28.29
C ILE A 256 15.77 10.01 -29.24
N LEU A 257 15.35 11.22 -28.80
CA LEU A 257 14.66 12.18 -29.66
C LEU A 257 15.52 12.60 -30.85
N GLU A 258 16.80 12.83 -30.62
CA GLU A 258 17.74 13.20 -31.68
C GLU A 258 17.88 12.04 -32.68
N ALA A 259 18.06 10.80 -32.22
CA ALA A 259 18.18 9.62 -33.07
C ALA A 259 16.91 9.40 -33.92
N LEU A 260 15.73 9.44 -33.28
CA LEU A 260 14.45 9.33 -34.00
C LEU A 260 14.23 10.47 -34.98
N GLY A 261 14.65 11.71 -34.64
CA GLY A 261 14.61 12.86 -35.55
C GLY A 261 15.46 12.65 -36.80
N ARG A 262 16.66 12.06 -36.70
CA ARG A 262 17.51 11.67 -37.83
C ARG A 262 16.86 10.63 -38.74
N MET A 263 16.05 9.72 -38.15
CA MET A 263 15.25 8.74 -38.90
C MET A 263 14.00 9.35 -39.55
N GLY A 264 13.79 10.66 -39.42
CA GLY A 264 12.61 11.38 -39.96
C GLY A 264 11.37 11.28 -39.06
N ILE A 265 11.49 10.71 -37.86
CA ILE A 265 10.39 10.56 -36.92
C ILE A 265 10.37 11.78 -35.99
N LYS A 266 9.42 12.71 -36.22
CA LYS A 266 9.29 13.94 -35.44
C LYS A 266 8.31 13.75 -34.31
N ILE A 267 8.82 13.75 -33.06
CA ILE A 267 8.01 13.67 -31.84
C ILE A 267 8.55 14.68 -30.81
N GLU A 268 7.67 15.19 -29.95
CA GLU A 268 8.01 16.21 -28.93
C GLU A 268 8.54 15.59 -27.62
N GLY A 269 8.39 14.28 -27.45
CA GLY A 269 8.82 13.58 -26.25
C GLY A 269 8.79 12.06 -26.40
N THR A 270 9.47 11.38 -25.47
CA THR A 270 9.61 9.92 -25.51
C THR A 270 8.76 9.19 -24.48
N ARG A 271 7.70 9.82 -23.96
CA ARG A 271 6.78 9.14 -23.02
C ARG A 271 6.00 8.04 -23.74
N SER A 272 5.70 6.95 -23.05
CA SER A 272 5.04 5.78 -23.64
C SER A 272 3.76 6.11 -24.42
N TRP A 273 2.93 7.04 -23.92
CA TRP A 273 1.71 7.47 -24.60
C TRP A 273 1.96 8.22 -25.93
N GLN A 274 3.13 8.85 -26.11
CA GLN A 274 3.55 9.52 -27.34
C GLN A 274 4.12 8.52 -28.35
N LEU A 275 4.78 7.47 -27.86
CA LEU A 275 5.44 6.43 -28.67
C LEU A 275 4.47 5.34 -29.15
N GLN A 276 3.55 4.88 -28.25
CA GLN A 276 2.64 3.77 -28.56
C GLN A 276 1.87 3.90 -29.89
N PRO A 277 1.29 5.06 -30.24
CA PRO A 277 0.57 5.20 -31.52
C PRO A 277 1.45 5.00 -32.76
N LEU A 278 2.76 5.29 -32.63
CA LEU A 278 3.73 5.23 -33.73
C LEU A 278 4.44 3.89 -33.84
N ALA A 279 4.30 3.01 -32.84
CA ALA A 279 5.01 1.73 -32.77
C ALA A 279 4.66 0.77 -33.93
N LYS A 280 3.45 0.88 -34.49
CA LYS A 280 3.02 0.05 -35.62
C LYS A 280 3.74 0.39 -36.92
N ASP A 281 4.05 1.68 -37.10
CA ASP A 281 4.64 2.20 -38.36
C ASP A 281 6.16 2.33 -38.28
N HIS A 282 6.73 2.29 -37.05
CA HIS A 282 8.15 2.49 -36.80
C HIS A 282 8.74 1.38 -35.92
N PRO A 283 9.42 0.37 -36.49
CA PRO A 283 10.03 -0.74 -35.73
C PRO A 283 10.98 -0.29 -34.60
N ALA A 284 11.77 0.76 -34.82
CA ALA A 284 12.66 1.33 -33.78
C ALA A 284 11.87 1.83 -32.54
N ILE A 285 10.67 2.38 -32.73
CA ILE A 285 9.80 2.78 -31.60
C ILE A 285 9.23 1.57 -30.87
N ALA A 286 8.79 0.54 -31.61
CA ALA A 286 8.32 -0.70 -31.01
C ALA A 286 9.43 -1.33 -30.14
N LYS A 287 10.65 -1.41 -30.67
CA LYS A 287 11.83 -1.92 -29.98
C LYS A 287 12.25 -1.06 -28.78
N LEU A 288 12.13 0.27 -28.87
CA LEU A 288 12.35 1.17 -27.74
C LEU A 288 11.36 0.96 -26.59
N LEU A 289 10.09 0.70 -26.91
CA LEU A 289 9.08 0.37 -25.90
C LEU A 289 9.36 -0.98 -25.24
N GLU A 290 9.77 -1.98 -26.02
CA GLU A 290 10.21 -3.29 -25.52
C GLU A 290 11.45 -3.17 -24.62
N TYR A 291 12.49 -2.46 -25.08
CA TYR A 291 13.69 -2.17 -24.28
C TYR A 291 13.30 -1.59 -22.92
N ARG A 292 12.47 -0.56 -22.88
CA ARG A 292 12.04 0.08 -21.63
C ARG A 292 11.27 -0.84 -20.69
N ALA A 293 10.46 -1.74 -21.25
CA ALA A 293 9.75 -2.74 -20.46
C ALA A 293 10.74 -3.72 -19.81
N ILE A 294 11.71 -4.21 -20.58
CA ILE A 294 12.75 -5.14 -20.09
C ILE A 294 13.70 -4.40 -19.12
N GLN A 295 14.13 -3.18 -19.42
CA GLN A 295 14.97 -2.35 -18.54
C GLN A 295 14.33 -2.16 -17.16
N LYS A 296 13.02 -1.86 -17.13
CA LYS A 296 12.28 -1.76 -15.87
C LYS A 296 12.29 -3.10 -15.11
N ALA A 297 12.15 -4.22 -15.81
CA ALA A 297 12.19 -5.53 -15.19
C ALA A 297 13.57 -5.84 -14.59
N VAL A 298 14.65 -5.53 -15.30
CA VAL A 298 16.03 -5.71 -14.81
C VAL A 298 16.32 -4.86 -13.58
N THR A 299 15.95 -3.57 -13.62
CA THR A 299 16.27 -2.62 -12.54
C THR A 299 15.44 -2.83 -11.29
N SER A 300 14.16 -3.20 -11.44
CA SER A 300 13.24 -3.34 -10.31
C SER A 300 13.16 -4.78 -9.77
N TYR A 301 13.37 -5.80 -10.63
CA TYR A 301 13.13 -7.21 -10.33
C TYR A 301 14.23 -8.12 -10.90
N GLY A 302 15.45 -7.60 -10.97
CA GLY A 302 16.62 -8.38 -11.35
C GLY A 302 17.18 -9.22 -10.19
N LEU A 303 18.44 -9.60 -10.33
CA LEU A 303 19.17 -10.34 -9.29
C LEU A 303 19.20 -9.64 -7.91
N PRO A 304 19.23 -8.29 -7.79
CA PRO A 304 19.26 -7.63 -6.49
C PRO A 304 18.08 -7.95 -5.57
N LEU A 305 16.94 -8.42 -6.08
CA LEU A 305 15.85 -8.88 -5.21
C LEU A 305 16.30 -10.01 -4.26
N LEU A 306 17.23 -10.85 -4.71
CA LEU A 306 17.74 -11.96 -3.89
C LEU A 306 18.57 -11.48 -2.69
N ASP A 307 19.14 -10.29 -2.74
CA ASP A 307 19.90 -9.69 -1.63
C ASP A 307 19.00 -9.32 -0.45
N HIS A 308 17.70 -9.19 -0.69
CA HIS A 308 16.69 -8.96 0.35
C HIS A 308 16.20 -10.24 1.03
N ILE A 309 16.64 -11.42 0.60
CA ILE A 309 16.29 -12.67 1.30
C ILE A 309 16.98 -12.67 2.65
N ASN A 310 16.18 -12.67 3.72
CA ASN A 310 16.70 -12.71 5.07
C ASN A 310 17.39 -14.07 5.32
N PRO A 311 18.66 -14.09 5.76
CA PRO A 311 19.44 -15.34 5.93
C PRO A 311 18.91 -16.23 7.05
N ILE A 312 18.14 -15.70 8.00
CA ILE A 312 17.60 -16.47 9.13
C ILE A 312 16.32 -17.21 8.71
N THR A 313 15.43 -16.53 7.99
CA THR A 313 14.11 -17.05 7.62
C THR A 313 14.05 -17.65 6.22
N GLY A 314 14.99 -17.28 5.33
CA GLY A 314 14.94 -17.61 3.91
C GLY A 314 13.81 -16.91 3.15
N ARG A 315 13.21 -15.85 3.70
CA ARG A 315 12.05 -15.17 3.16
C ARG A 315 12.35 -13.69 2.88
N LEU A 316 11.48 -13.06 2.09
CA LEU A 316 11.47 -11.62 1.87
C LEU A 316 10.56 -10.97 2.91
N HIS A 317 11.06 -9.96 3.63
CA HIS A 317 10.31 -9.23 4.66
C HIS A 317 10.16 -7.76 4.22
N PRO A 318 9.16 -7.45 3.38
CA PRO A 318 8.96 -6.08 2.90
C PRO A 318 8.51 -5.14 4.03
N ASP A 319 8.78 -3.84 3.87
CA ASP A 319 8.24 -2.79 4.73
C ASP A 319 6.99 -2.17 4.10
N PHE A 320 5.83 -2.30 4.75
CA PHE A 320 4.56 -1.73 4.32
C PHE A 320 4.31 -0.38 4.98
N HIS A 321 4.28 0.67 4.20
CA HIS A 321 3.84 1.98 4.67
C HIS A 321 2.31 2.04 4.65
N GLN A 322 1.69 1.95 5.82
CA GLN A 322 0.24 1.79 5.96
C GLN A 322 -0.57 2.92 5.31
N ILE A 323 -0.11 4.17 5.43
CA ILE A 323 -0.59 5.32 4.66
C ILE A 323 0.59 5.78 3.79
N GLY A 324 0.79 5.11 2.66
CA GLY A 324 1.92 5.32 1.77
C GLY A 324 1.61 6.21 0.56
N ALA A 325 0.32 6.41 0.24
CA ALA A 325 -0.13 7.24 -0.87
C ALA A 325 -1.36 8.07 -0.49
N THR A 326 -1.62 9.12 -1.27
CA THR A 326 -2.85 9.91 -1.17
C THR A 326 -4.07 8.99 -1.27
N GLY A 327 -5.08 9.22 -0.42
CA GLY A 327 -6.26 8.36 -0.34
C GLY A 327 -6.08 7.14 0.57
N GLY A 328 -4.94 6.96 1.23
CA GLY A 328 -4.72 5.92 2.24
C GLY A 328 -4.28 4.56 1.71
N ARG A 329 -3.93 4.43 0.43
CA ARG A 329 -3.35 3.19 -0.10
C ARG A 329 -2.04 2.87 0.61
N MET A 330 -1.83 1.60 0.91
CA MET A 330 -0.52 1.12 1.35
C MET A 330 0.48 1.19 0.21
N SER A 331 1.72 1.50 0.51
CA SER A 331 2.87 1.27 -0.35
C SER A 331 3.84 0.30 0.30
N CYS A 332 4.77 -0.23 -0.47
CA CYS A 332 5.70 -1.26 -0.04
C CYS A 332 7.10 -0.92 -0.53
N SER A 333 8.10 -1.14 0.32
CA SER A 333 9.53 -0.99 0.00
C SER A 333 10.34 -2.13 0.62
N ASP A 334 11.57 -2.24 0.29
CA ASP A 334 12.64 -3.05 0.90
C ASP A 334 12.32 -4.55 1.10
N PRO A 335 11.89 -5.31 0.08
CA PRO A 335 11.65 -4.94 -1.31
C PRO A 335 10.19 -4.61 -1.62
N ASN A 336 9.92 -3.90 -2.73
CA ASN A 336 8.56 -3.58 -3.15
C ASN A 336 7.86 -4.77 -3.82
N LEU A 337 7.17 -5.60 -3.04
CA LEU A 337 6.42 -6.74 -3.56
C LEU A 337 5.09 -6.37 -4.24
N GLN A 338 4.58 -5.14 -4.05
CA GLN A 338 3.34 -4.69 -4.68
C GLN A 338 3.50 -4.37 -6.18
N GLN A 339 4.72 -4.23 -6.68
CA GLN A 339 4.99 -3.95 -8.09
C GLN A 339 5.59 -5.14 -8.84
N VAL A 340 5.69 -6.32 -8.23
CA VAL A 340 6.08 -7.56 -8.93
C VAL A 340 5.17 -7.75 -10.14
N PRO A 341 5.75 -7.98 -11.35
CA PRO A 341 4.94 -8.14 -12.56
C PRO A 341 3.87 -9.22 -12.40
N ASN A 342 2.65 -8.88 -12.82
CA ASN A 342 1.51 -9.79 -12.73
C ASN A 342 1.52 -10.77 -13.91
N THR A 343 2.63 -11.50 -14.07
CA THR A 343 2.77 -12.56 -15.06
C THR A 343 3.19 -13.86 -14.39
N PRO A 344 2.79 -15.01 -14.93
CA PRO A 344 3.09 -16.31 -14.33
C PRO A 344 4.58 -16.55 -14.10
N GLU A 345 5.46 -16.04 -14.97
CA GLU A 345 6.90 -16.22 -14.89
C GLU A 345 7.47 -15.65 -13.58
N TYR A 346 7.06 -14.43 -13.20
CA TYR A 346 7.52 -13.79 -11.96
C TYR A 346 6.81 -14.36 -10.73
N ARG A 347 5.48 -14.49 -10.80
CA ARG A 347 4.68 -14.91 -9.65
C ARG A 347 4.91 -16.39 -9.27
N SER A 348 5.24 -17.26 -10.23
CA SER A 348 5.54 -18.67 -9.96
C SER A 348 6.78 -18.90 -9.08
N CYS A 349 7.68 -17.92 -9.02
CA CYS A 349 8.85 -17.99 -8.14
C CYS A 349 8.51 -17.76 -6.65
N PHE A 350 7.35 -17.16 -6.33
CA PHE A 350 6.88 -17.04 -4.96
C PHE A 350 6.05 -18.28 -4.63
N ARG A 351 6.63 -19.20 -3.86
CA ARG A 351 6.06 -20.52 -3.60
C ARG A 351 5.89 -20.78 -2.11
N ALA A 352 4.81 -21.48 -1.77
CA ALA A 352 4.66 -22.01 -0.42
C ALA A 352 5.76 -23.03 -0.11
N PRO A 353 6.29 -23.07 1.12
CA PRO A 353 7.15 -24.15 1.57
C PRO A 353 6.49 -25.53 1.49
N ALA A 354 7.28 -26.61 1.52
CA ALA A 354 6.76 -27.97 1.51
C ALA A 354 5.74 -28.20 2.63
N GLY A 355 4.61 -28.84 2.31
CA GLY A 355 3.49 -29.09 3.23
C GLY A 355 2.58 -27.88 3.48
N ARG A 356 2.78 -26.80 2.74
CA ARG A 356 1.94 -25.58 2.81
C ARG A 356 1.38 -25.22 1.44
N LYS A 357 0.32 -24.41 1.45
CA LYS A 357 -0.30 -23.81 0.26
C LYS A 357 -0.43 -22.30 0.42
N LEU A 358 -0.62 -21.61 -0.69
CA LEU A 358 -1.05 -20.22 -0.72
C LEU A 358 -2.55 -20.17 -1.02
N VAL A 359 -3.30 -19.47 -0.20
CA VAL A 359 -4.66 -19.02 -0.49
C VAL A 359 -4.54 -17.58 -0.99
N ILE A 360 -4.89 -17.36 -2.25
CA ILE A 360 -4.83 -16.08 -2.94
C ILE A 360 -6.26 -15.60 -3.13
N ALA A 361 -6.61 -14.49 -2.52
CA ALA A 361 -7.97 -13.96 -2.53
C ALA A 361 -7.98 -12.52 -3.04
N ASP A 362 -8.90 -12.22 -3.95
CA ASP A 362 -9.00 -10.92 -4.62
C ASP A 362 -10.45 -10.47 -4.73
N TYR A 363 -10.70 -9.21 -4.45
CA TYR A 363 -12.04 -8.65 -4.61
C TYR A 363 -12.43 -8.55 -6.08
N SER A 364 -13.56 -9.12 -6.41
CA SER A 364 -14.09 -9.07 -7.77
C SER A 364 -14.68 -7.69 -8.07
N GLN A 365 -13.96 -6.87 -8.86
CA GLN A 365 -14.40 -5.55 -9.34
C GLN A 365 -14.80 -4.57 -8.23
N ILE A 366 -14.07 -4.52 -7.12
CA ILE A 366 -14.45 -3.78 -5.92
C ILE A 366 -14.66 -2.28 -6.19
N GLU A 367 -13.81 -1.63 -6.98
CA GLU A 367 -13.92 -0.20 -7.31
C GLU A 367 -15.23 0.12 -8.04
N ILE A 368 -15.65 -0.76 -8.97
CA ILE A 368 -16.93 -0.60 -9.70
C ILE A 368 -18.11 -0.80 -8.74
N ARG A 369 -18.01 -1.74 -7.81
CA ARG A 369 -19.05 -1.98 -6.79
C ARG A 369 -19.20 -0.82 -5.83
N ILE A 370 -18.09 -0.19 -5.40
CA ILE A 370 -18.09 1.04 -4.61
C ILE A 370 -18.78 2.16 -5.39
N LEU A 371 -18.43 2.35 -6.65
CA LEU A 371 -19.02 3.37 -7.50
C LEU A 371 -20.52 3.15 -7.73
N ALA A 372 -20.94 1.90 -7.93
CA ALA A 372 -22.35 1.54 -8.06
C ALA A 372 -23.14 1.82 -6.77
N ASP A 373 -22.58 1.44 -5.61
CA ASP A 373 -23.19 1.68 -4.29
C ASP A 373 -23.32 3.18 -3.98
N TRP A 374 -22.36 3.98 -4.41
CA TRP A 374 -22.40 5.44 -4.17
C TRP A 374 -23.28 6.19 -5.16
N SER A 375 -23.20 5.87 -6.44
CA SER A 375 -23.94 6.55 -7.50
C SER A 375 -25.40 6.15 -7.53
N GLN A 376 -25.76 4.95 -6.99
CA GLN A 376 -27.08 4.34 -7.10
C GLN A 376 -27.61 4.33 -8.56
N ASP A 377 -26.68 4.22 -9.52
CA ASP A 377 -27.02 4.16 -10.94
C ASP A 377 -27.84 2.92 -11.24
N THR A 378 -29.06 3.10 -11.70
CA THR A 378 -30.04 2.01 -11.88
C THR A 378 -29.54 0.93 -12.85
N SER A 379 -28.87 1.33 -13.95
CA SER A 379 -28.35 0.41 -14.97
C SER A 379 -27.17 -0.37 -14.43
N LEU A 380 -26.24 0.30 -13.74
CA LEU A 380 -25.05 -0.32 -13.16
C LEU A 380 -25.41 -1.26 -11.99
N VAL A 381 -26.31 -0.83 -11.12
CA VAL A 381 -26.82 -1.64 -10.00
C VAL A 381 -27.52 -2.90 -10.55
N LYS A 382 -28.39 -2.75 -11.56
CA LYS A 382 -29.08 -3.88 -12.17
C LYS A 382 -28.10 -4.87 -12.80
N ALA A 383 -27.09 -4.40 -13.52
CA ALA A 383 -26.06 -5.25 -14.13
C ALA A 383 -25.25 -6.04 -13.08
N LEU A 384 -24.92 -5.42 -11.95
CA LEU A 384 -24.19 -6.10 -10.86
C LEU A 384 -25.06 -7.08 -10.06
N LEU A 385 -26.37 -6.83 -9.97
CA LEU A 385 -27.32 -7.71 -9.29
C LEU A 385 -27.72 -8.93 -10.15
N SER A 386 -27.70 -8.79 -11.48
CA SER A 386 -28.07 -9.90 -12.39
C SER A 386 -27.06 -11.04 -12.40
N GLY A 387 -25.82 -10.79 -11.91
CA GLY A 387 -24.72 -11.74 -12.00
C GLY A 387 -24.13 -11.90 -13.42
N GLU A 388 -24.58 -11.11 -14.37
CA GLU A 388 -24.04 -11.08 -15.73
C GLU A 388 -22.66 -10.42 -15.78
N ASP A 389 -21.88 -10.77 -16.79
CA ASP A 389 -20.59 -10.11 -17.04
C ASP A 389 -20.81 -8.62 -17.38
N LEU A 390 -20.51 -7.75 -16.42
CA LEU A 390 -20.68 -6.30 -16.57
C LEU A 390 -20.03 -5.77 -17.86
N HIS A 391 -18.88 -6.29 -18.24
CA HIS A 391 -18.18 -5.84 -19.45
C HIS A 391 -18.91 -6.26 -20.72
N ARG A 392 -19.60 -7.41 -20.71
CA ARG A 392 -20.48 -7.82 -21.81
C ARG A 392 -21.74 -6.97 -21.86
N VAL A 393 -22.36 -6.70 -20.72
CA VAL A 393 -23.53 -5.80 -20.62
C VAL A 393 -23.19 -4.41 -21.17
N THR A 394 -22.07 -3.84 -20.72
CA THR A 394 -21.58 -2.55 -21.21
C THR A 394 -21.31 -2.58 -22.72
N ALA A 395 -20.65 -3.64 -23.24
CA ALA A 395 -20.38 -3.78 -24.67
C ALA A 395 -21.65 -3.87 -25.49
N SER A 396 -22.62 -4.67 -25.05
CA SER A 396 -23.93 -4.78 -25.70
C SER A 396 -24.59 -3.41 -25.91
N GLN A 397 -24.56 -2.57 -24.85
CA GLN A 397 -25.14 -1.23 -24.88
C GLN A 397 -24.32 -0.25 -25.73
N MET A 398 -23.00 -0.29 -25.67
CA MET A 398 -22.11 0.59 -26.43
C MET A 398 -22.18 0.34 -27.93
N PHE A 399 -22.18 -0.96 -28.33
CA PHE A 399 -22.14 -1.36 -29.74
C PHE A 399 -23.51 -1.63 -30.32
N GLY A 400 -24.58 -1.62 -29.50
CA GLY A 400 -25.96 -1.87 -29.95
C GLY A 400 -26.19 -3.30 -30.44
N VAL A 401 -25.47 -4.27 -29.86
CA VAL A 401 -25.59 -5.71 -30.21
C VAL A 401 -26.23 -6.46 -29.03
N LYS A 402 -26.82 -7.63 -29.30
CA LYS A 402 -27.35 -8.46 -28.21
C LYS A 402 -26.24 -9.01 -27.34
N LEU A 403 -26.54 -9.31 -26.08
CA LEU A 403 -25.55 -9.78 -25.09
C LEU A 403 -24.79 -11.02 -25.58
N GLU A 404 -25.49 -11.94 -26.24
CA GLU A 404 -24.94 -13.19 -26.76
C GLU A 404 -24.01 -12.97 -27.96
N GLU A 405 -24.22 -11.88 -28.70
CA GLU A 405 -23.49 -11.51 -29.91
C GLU A 405 -22.22 -10.67 -29.62
N VAL A 406 -22.00 -10.30 -28.35
CA VAL A 406 -20.82 -9.50 -27.96
C VAL A 406 -19.53 -10.28 -28.23
N SER A 407 -18.69 -9.74 -29.12
CA SER A 407 -17.38 -10.29 -29.43
C SER A 407 -16.36 -10.13 -28.27
N LYS A 408 -15.27 -10.90 -28.34
CA LYS A 408 -14.15 -10.77 -27.37
C LYS A 408 -13.55 -9.36 -27.39
N ASP A 409 -13.40 -8.77 -28.58
CA ASP A 409 -12.81 -7.43 -28.75
C ASP A 409 -13.75 -6.35 -28.19
N GLN A 410 -15.05 -6.44 -28.46
CA GLN A 410 -16.05 -5.53 -27.89
C GLN A 410 -16.09 -5.61 -26.36
N ARG A 411 -16.03 -6.82 -25.80
CA ARG A 411 -15.93 -7.02 -24.35
C ARG A 411 -14.63 -6.42 -23.77
N ALA A 412 -13.51 -6.59 -24.47
CA ALA A 412 -12.22 -6.02 -24.06
C ALA A 412 -12.25 -4.49 -24.10
N ALA A 413 -12.84 -3.88 -25.13
CA ALA A 413 -13.04 -2.43 -25.23
C ALA A 413 -13.91 -1.89 -24.08
N ALA A 414 -15.02 -2.56 -23.79
CA ALA A 414 -15.89 -2.21 -22.66
C ALA A 414 -15.18 -2.36 -21.30
N LYS A 415 -14.35 -3.38 -21.13
CA LYS A 415 -13.50 -3.54 -19.93
C LYS A 415 -12.54 -2.34 -19.77
N GLN A 416 -11.86 -1.95 -20.84
CA GLN A 416 -10.97 -0.78 -20.83
C GLN A 416 -11.73 0.51 -20.50
N LEU A 417 -12.96 0.65 -20.98
CA LEU A 417 -13.80 1.80 -20.70
C LEU A 417 -14.28 1.82 -19.25
N ASN A 418 -14.83 0.71 -18.74
CA ASN A 418 -15.34 0.61 -17.37
C ASN A 418 -14.29 1.00 -16.32
N TYR A 419 -13.05 0.56 -16.51
CA TYR A 419 -11.96 0.98 -15.62
C TYR A 419 -11.44 2.38 -15.97
N GLY A 420 -11.26 2.68 -17.26
CA GLY A 420 -10.67 3.94 -17.70
C GLY A 420 -11.45 5.18 -17.28
N ILE A 421 -12.78 5.10 -17.26
CA ILE A 421 -13.65 6.22 -16.87
C ILE A 421 -13.41 6.66 -15.43
N MET A 422 -13.23 5.73 -14.50
CA MET A 422 -12.91 6.03 -13.11
C MET A 422 -11.58 6.76 -12.98
N TYR A 423 -10.65 6.51 -13.91
CA TYR A 423 -9.35 7.18 -13.99
C TYR A 423 -9.36 8.43 -14.88
N GLY A 424 -10.54 8.91 -15.29
CA GLY A 424 -10.70 10.12 -16.09
C GLY A 424 -10.31 9.93 -17.58
N LEU A 425 -10.48 8.72 -18.13
CA LEU A 425 -10.25 8.45 -19.54
C LEU A 425 -11.18 9.29 -20.38
N GLY A 426 -10.61 10.17 -21.22
CA GLY A 426 -11.35 10.93 -22.23
C GLY A 426 -11.33 10.27 -23.61
N ALA A 427 -12.05 10.87 -24.57
CA ALA A 427 -12.16 10.34 -25.93
C ALA A 427 -10.82 10.09 -26.64
N PRO A 428 -9.80 10.96 -26.56
CA PRO A 428 -8.49 10.68 -27.17
C PRO A 428 -7.82 9.44 -26.60
N GLY A 429 -7.89 9.26 -25.28
CA GLY A 429 -7.34 8.08 -24.61
C GLY A 429 -8.11 6.80 -24.93
N LEU A 430 -9.43 6.87 -25.08
CA LEU A 430 -10.25 5.74 -25.51
C LEU A 430 -9.94 5.37 -26.98
N ALA A 431 -9.93 6.35 -27.88
CA ALA A 431 -9.61 6.16 -29.30
C ALA A 431 -8.28 5.41 -29.50
N ALA A 432 -7.24 5.82 -28.76
CA ALA A 432 -5.93 5.16 -28.79
C ALA A 432 -5.98 3.71 -28.27
N ARG A 433 -6.77 3.42 -27.23
CA ARG A 433 -6.84 2.08 -26.61
C ARG A 433 -7.65 1.07 -27.43
N VAL A 434 -8.76 1.52 -28.00
CA VAL A 434 -9.62 0.65 -28.82
C VAL A 434 -9.31 0.73 -30.31
N ASN A 435 -8.32 1.55 -30.68
CA ASN A 435 -7.85 1.75 -32.06
C ASN A 435 -9.00 2.14 -33.02
N CYS A 436 -9.75 3.19 -32.65
CA CYS A 436 -10.82 3.75 -33.48
C CYS A 436 -10.62 5.26 -33.70
N PRO A 437 -11.30 5.86 -34.69
CA PRO A 437 -11.34 7.31 -34.88
C PRO A 437 -11.88 8.06 -33.64
N LEU A 438 -11.42 9.31 -33.44
CA LEU A 438 -11.80 10.12 -32.28
C LEU A 438 -13.32 10.32 -32.17
N ASN A 439 -14.00 10.57 -33.30
CA ASN A 439 -15.45 10.74 -33.34
C ASN A 439 -16.22 9.49 -32.91
N GLU A 440 -15.69 8.30 -33.19
CA GLU A 440 -16.29 7.05 -32.71
C GLU A 440 -16.09 6.88 -31.21
N ALA A 441 -14.91 7.21 -30.70
CA ALA A 441 -14.63 7.20 -29.26
C ALA A 441 -15.52 8.20 -28.49
N GLU A 442 -15.76 9.39 -29.05
CA GLU A 442 -16.68 10.39 -28.49
C GLU A 442 -18.13 9.85 -28.44
N GLU A 443 -18.58 9.19 -29.48
CA GLU A 443 -19.90 8.58 -29.53
C GLU A 443 -20.04 7.41 -28.53
N MET A 444 -18.99 6.58 -28.40
CA MET A 444 -18.95 5.51 -27.38
C MET A 444 -19.06 6.08 -25.97
N LEU A 445 -18.31 7.13 -25.65
CA LEU A 445 -18.38 7.80 -24.35
C LEU A 445 -19.76 8.42 -24.10
N ARG A 446 -20.34 9.06 -25.10
CA ARG A 446 -21.67 9.64 -25.01
C ARG A 446 -22.72 8.58 -24.70
N LYS A 447 -22.71 7.43 -25.39
CA LYS A 447 -23.61 6.30 -25.12
C LYS A 447 -23.38 5.72 -23.73
N TYR A 448 -22.12 5.55 -23.33
CA TYR A 448 -21.76 5.05 -22.02
C TYR A 448 -22.33 5.93 -20.88
N PHE A 449 -22.10 7.23 -20.96
CA PHE A 449 -22.62 8.15 -19.94
C PHE A 449 -24.14 8.34 -19.98
N ALA A 450 -24.76 8.16 -21.14
CA ALA A 450 -26.21 8.12 -21.25
C ALA A 450 -26.80 6.87 -20.58
N THR A 451 -26.11 5.73 -20.70
CA THR A 451 -26.50 4.46 -20.07
C THR A 451 -26.32 4.49 -18.55
N TYR A 452 -25.20 5.03 -18.08
CA TYR A 452 -24.81 5.11 -16.68
C TYR A 452 -24.85 6.57 -16.17
N SER A 453 -26.02 7.20 -16.31
CA SER A 453 -26.19 8.65 -16.04
C SER A 453 -26.04 9.02 -14.57
N GLY A 454 -26.44 8.15 -13.64
CA GLY A 454 -26.26 8.32 -12.21
C GLY A 454 -24.77 8.28 -11.82
N MET A 455 -24.04 7.34 -12.40
CA MET A 455 -22.58 7.25 -12.25
C MET A 455 -21.88 8.50 -12.80
N ALA A 456 -22.28 8.97 -13.99
CA ALA A 456 -21.72 10.18 -14.59
C ALA A 456 -21.95 11.41 -13.70
N ALA A 457 -23.15 11.58 -13.15
CA ALA A 457 -23.49 12.66 -12.24
C ALA A 457 -22.63 12.63 -10.97
N TRP A 458 -22.47 11.44 -10.36
CA TRP A 458 -21.62 11.26 -9.18
C TRP A 458 -20.15 11.61 -9.44
N LEU A 459 -19.58 11.10 -10.56
CA LEU A 459 -18.19 11.38 -10.93
C LEU A 459 -17.94 12.88 -11.18
N ASN A 460 -18.91 13.58 -11.81
CA ASN A 460 -18.79 15.01 -12.05
C ASN A 460 -18.88 15.80 -10.73
N GLU A 461 -19.82 15.47 -9.84
CA GLU A 461 -19.91 16.10 -8.53
C GLU A 461 -18.64 15.87 -7.68
N ALA A 462 -18.06 14.68 -7.73
CA ALA A 462 -16.79 14.39 -7.04
C ALA A 462 -15.63 15.22 -7.59
N ALA A 463 -15.58 15.42 -8.92
CA ALA A 463 -14.60 16.29 -9.57
C ALA A 463 -14.78 17.76 -9.20
N ASP A 464 -16.03 18.25 -9.21
CA ASP A 464 -16.36 19.64 -8.89
C ASP A 464 -16.08 19.94 -7.41
N ARG A 465 -16.36 19.01 -6.51
CA ARG A 465 -16.02 19.11 -5.08
C ARG A 465 -14.52 19.21 -4.86
N ALA A 466 -13.72 18.39 -5.55
CA ALA A 466 -12.26 18.43 -5.46
C ALA A 466 -11.69 19.81 -5.84
N VAL A 467 -12.33 20.51 -6.78
CA VAL A 467 -11.91 21.86 -7.19
C VAL A 467 -12.48 22.95 -6.29
N ARG A 468 -13.77 22.87 -5.97
CA ARG A 468 -14.48 23.88 -5.19
C ARG A 468 -14.06 23.88 -3.72
N ASP A 469 -14.09 22.71 -3.09
CA ASP A 469 -13.88 22.53 -1.66
C ASP A 469 -12.43 22.15 -1.34
N ARG A 470 -11.62 21.81 -2.36
CA ARG A 470 -10.26 21.30 -2.26
C ARG A 470 -10.14 20.03 -1.42
N GLU A 471 -11.24 19.30 -1.29
CA GLU A 471 -11.26 18.06 -0.52
C GLU A 471 -12.28 17.06 -1.05
N ASN A 472 -12.00 15.80 -0.77
CA ASN A 472 -12.94 14.69 -0.90
C ASN A 472 -12.79 13.75 0.30
N ARG A 473 -13.74 12.82 0.46
CA ARG A 473 -13.70 11.81 1.52
C ARG A 473 -13.97 10.42 0.99
N THR A 474 -13.34 9.43 1.62
CA THR A 474 -13.69 8.02 1.43
C THR A 474 -14.96 7.66 2.21
N ARG A 475 -15.43 6.42 2.04
CA ARG A 475 -16.61 5.92 2.78
C ARG A 475 -16.39 5.87 4.30
N SER A 476 -15.17 5.62 4.75
CA SER A 476 -14.78 5.67 6.16
C SER A 476 -14.60 7.09 6.72
N GLY A 477 -14.78 8.12 5.88
CA GLY A 477 -14.56 9.51 6.27
C GLY A 477 -13.13 10.01 6.10
N ARG A 478 -12.18 9.20 5.58
CA ARG A 478 -10.80 9.65 5.31
C ARG A 478 -10.81 10.90 4.45
N LEU A 479 -10.16 11.95 4.94
CA LEU A 479 -10.02 13.21 4.23
C LEU A 479 -8.90 13.10 3.19
N ILE A 480 -9.17 13.63 1.99
CA ILE A 480 -8.22 13.73 0.88
C ILE A 480 -8.17 15.20 0.47
N HIS A 481 -7.03 15.84 0.70
CA HIS A 481 -6.83 17.24 0.35
C HIS A 481 -6.21 17.38 -1.04
N PHE A 482 -6.61 18.42 -1.77
CA PHE A 482 -6.11 18.78 -3.10
C PHE A 482 -5.45 20.15 -3.07
N ASP A 483 -4.14 20.19 -3.34
CA ASP A 483 -3.39 21.42 -3.44
C ASP A 483 -3.05 21.70 -4.90
N PHE A 484 -3.44 22.90 -5.40
CA PHE A 484 -3.26 23.31 -6.79
C PHE A 484 -3.46 24.82 -6.95
N ASP A 485 -2.87 25.38 -8.01
CA ASP A 485 -3.15 26.74 -8.48
C ASP A 485 -4.46 26.75 -9.28
N PRO A 486 -5.53 27.44 -8.80
CA PRO A 486 -6.81 27.52 -9.51
C PRO A 486 -6.73 28.29 -10.84
N GLN A 487 -5.66 29.03 -11.09
CA GLN A 487 -5.44 29.73 -12.37
C GLN A 487 -4.77 28.83 -13.40
N ASP A 488 -4.12 27.76 -12.98
CA ASP A 488 -3.51 26.76 -13.86
C ASP A 488 -4.54 25.72 -14.31
N ARG A 489 -5.05 25.86 -15.54
CA ARG A 489 -6.04 24.96 -16.13
C ARG A 489 -5.58 23.50 -16.17
N SER A 490 -4.29 23.24 -16.28
CA SER A 490 -3.70 21.90 -16.32
C SER A 490 -3.80 21.25 -14.93
N GLN A 491 -3.48 22.01 -13.87
CA GLN A 491 -3.61 21.54 -12.49
C GLN A 491 -5.09 21.34 -12.12
N VAL A 492 -5.98 22.25 -12.48
CA VAL A 492 -7.43 22.09 -12.26
C VAL A 492 -7.93 20.80 -12.91
N ALA A 493 -7.59 20.55 -14.18
CA ALA A 493 -7.99 19.32 -14.87
C ALA A 493 -7.39 18.05 -14.22
N ALA A 494 -6.16 18.14 -13.68
CA ALA A 494 -5.56 17.05 -12.93
C ALA A 494 -6.31 16.77 -11.62
N MET A 495 -6.69 17.82 -10.88
CA MET A 495 -7.46 17.69 -9.63
C MET A 495 -8.87 17.14 -9.89
N GLN A 496 -9.53 17.54 -10.97
CA GLN A 496 -10.80 16.94 -11.37
C GLN A 496 -10.68 15.42 -11.62
N ARG A 497 -9.61 14.98 -12.28
CA ARG A 497 -9.35 13.53 -12.47
C ARG A 497 -9.10 12.82 -11.15
N LEU A 498 -8.26 13.39 -10.29
CA LEU A 498 -7.99 12.85 -8.96
C LEU A 498 -9.26 12.83 -8.11
N GLY A 499 -10.09 13.87 -8.19
CA GLY A 499 -11.36 13.99 -7.48
C GLY A 499 -12.35 12.88 -7.81
N LYS A 500 -12.39 12.43 -9.06
CA LYS A 500 -13.22 11.30 -9.49
C LYS A 500 -12.76 9.97 -8.88
N ASN A 501 -11.46 9.78 -8.80
CA ASN A 501 -10.84 8.49 -8.52
C ASN A 501 -10.51 8.28 -7.03
N SER A 502 -9.94 9.29 -6.37
CA SER A 502 -9.37 9.15 -5.03
C SER A 502 -10.38 8.70 -3.95
N PRO A 503 -11.66 9.11 -3.95
CA PRO A 503 -12.63 8.60 -2.98
C PRO A 503 -12.89 7.09 -3.15
N ILE A 504 -12.95 6.61 -4.40
CA ILE A 504 -13.20 5.20 -4.73
C ILE A 504 -11.99 4.37 -4.32
N GLN A 505 -10.80 4.76 -4.78
CA GLN A 505 -9.56 4.06 -4.46
C GLN A 505 -9.24 4.07 -2.96
N GLY A 506 -9.49 5.20 -2.30
CA GLY A 506 -9.30 5.30 -0.86
C GLY A 506 -10.27 4.39 -0.10
N SER A 507 -11.53 4.29 -0.54
CA SER A 507 -12.50 3.36 0.07
C SER A 507 -12.10 1.90 -0.15
N CYS A 508 -11.53 1.56 -1.32
CA CYS A 508 -10.96 0.23 -1.56
C CYS A 508 -9.81 -0.06 -0.58
N ALA A 509 -8.91 0.91 -0.36
CA ALA A 509 -7.82 0.77 0.60
C ALA A 509 -8.33 0.61 2.05
N ASP A 510 -9.41 1.30 2.42
CA ASP A 510 -10.05 1.16 3.73
C ASP A 510 -10.68 -0.24 3.89
N ILE A 511 -11.33 -0.77 2.86
CA ILE A 511 -11.90 -2.14 2.84
C ILE A 511 -10.78 -3.18 3.03
N ILE A 512 -9.68 -3.07 2.31
CA ILE A 512 -8.54 -4.00 2.44
C ILE A 512 -7.96 -3.98 3.87
N LYS A 513 -7.78 -2.82 4.47
CA LYS A 513 -7.29 -2.70 5.85
C LYS A 513 -8.24 -3.36 6.85
N ARG A 514 -9.55 -3.16 6.63
CA ARG A 514 -10.56 -3.84 7.45
C ARG A 514 -10.51 -5.35 7.28
N ALA A 515 -10.31 -5.83 6.05
CA ALA A 515 -10.15 -7.25 5.78
C ALA A 515 -8.91 -7.83 6.48
N LEU A 516 -7.76 -7.14 6.43
CA LEU A 516 -6.55 -7.55 7.14
C LEU A 516 -6.78 -7.65 8.65
N ALA A 517 -7.48 -6.67 9.25
CA ALA A 517 -7.79 -6.67 10.68
C ALA A 517 -8.69 -7.85 11.08
N LEU A 518 -9.74 -8.15 10.31
CA LEU A 518 -10.64 -9.28 10.56
C LEU A 518 -9.94 -10.62 10.34
N LEU A 519 -9.14 -10.72 9.26
CA LEU A 519 -8.43 -11.97 8.93
C LEU A 519 -7.37 -12.32 9.96
N TYR A 520 -6.66 -11.35 10.50
CA TYR A 520 -5.63 -11.61 11.51
C TYR A 520 -6.17 -12.41 12.70
N ASP A 521 -7.34 -12.03 13.22
CA ASP A 521 -7.95 -12.74 14.34
C ASP A 521 -8.64 -14.03 13.90
N ALA A 522 -9.30 -14.06 12.74
CA ALA A 522 -10.01 -15.22 12.24
C ALA A 522 -9.09 -16.39 11.86
N LEU A 523 -7.85 -16.11 11.48
CA LEU A 523 -6.87 -17.14 11.09
C LEU A 523 -6.12 -17.76 12.28
N LYS A 524 -6.23 -17.21 13.50
CA LYS A 524 -5.51 -17.72 14.69
C LYS A 524 -5.73 -19.20 15.03
N PRO A 525 -6.91 -19.79 14.81
CA PRO A 525 -7.11 -21.22 15.04
C PRO A 525 -6.35 -22.13 14.06
N LEU A 526 -5.88 -21.58 12.93
CA LEU A 526 -5.20 -22.31 11.88
C LEU A 526 -3.69 -22.08 11.95
N ASP A 527 -2.92 -23.04 11.41
CA ASP A 527 -1.52 -22.79 11.06
C ASP A 527 -1.44 -22.00 9.75
N ALA A 528 -1.83 -20.73 9.83
CA ALA A 528 -1.94 -19.81 8.71
C ALA A 528 -1.34 -18.45 9.03
N LYS A 529 -0.79 -17.77 8.00
CA LYS A 529 -0.20 -16.44 8.11
C LYS A 529 -0.55 -15.60 6.88
N ILE A 530 -0.95 -14.35 7.06
CA ILE A 530 -0.99 -13.38 5.97
C ILE A 530 0.46 -13.08 5.60
N VAL A 531 0.83 -13.24 4.33
CA VAL A 531 2.22 -13.09 3.87
C VAL A 531 2.41 -11.97 2.87
N ASN A 532 1.33 -11.48 2.24
CA ASN A 532 1.38 -10.34 1.33
C ASN A 532 0.00 -9.70 1.14
N CYS A 533 0.01 -8.43 0.73
CA CYS A 533 -1.19 -7.68 0.36
C CYS A 533 -0.86 -6.75 -0.81
N ILE A 534 -1.56 -6.91 -1.95
CA ILE A 534 -1.30 -6.16 -3.18
C ILE A 534 -2.63 -5.59 -3.71
N HIS A 535 -2.79 -4.28 -3.65
CA HIS A 535 -4.01 -3.58 -4.07
C HIS A 535 -5.26 -4.11 -3.36
N ASP A 536 -6.03 -4.97 -4.01
CA ASP A 536 -7.25 -5.63 -3.56
C ASP A 536 -7.09 -7.15 -3.35
N GLU A 537 -5.86 -7.65 -3.44
CA GLU A 537 -5.47 -9.05 -3.26
C GLU A 537 -4.78 -9.28 -1.90
N ILE A 538 -5.18 -10.32 -1.18
CA ILE A 538 -4.52 -10.82 0.04
C ILE A 538 -3.99 -12.22 -0.22
N VAL A 539 -2.76 -12.49 0.22
CA VAL A 539 -2.12 -13.80 0.12
C VAL A 539 -1.89 -14.36 1.51
N VAL A 540 -2.44 -15.54 1.77
CA VAL A 540 -2.30 -16.28 3.03
C VAL A 540 -1.55 -17.58 2.78
N GLU A 541 -0.52 -17.84 3.55
CA GLU A 541 0.18 -19.12 3.60
C GLU A 541 -0.41 -19.97 4.72
N VAL A 542 -0.76 -21.22 4.43
CA VAL A 542 -1.45 -22.12 5.36
C VAL A 542 -0.94 -23.54 5.24
N ALA A 543 -1.05 -24.36 6.30
CA ALA A 543 -0.80 -25.79 6.23
C ALA A 543 -1.73 -26.45 5.18
N GLU A 544 -1.19 -27.33 4.33
CA GLU A 544 -1.93 -27.93 3.20
C GLU A 544 -3.23 -28.60 3.63
N SER A 545 -3.24 -29.27 4.80
CA SER A 545 -4.43 -29.91 5.35
C SER A 545 -5.56 -28.97 5.79
N GLN A 546 -5.27 -27.67 5.92
CA GLN A 546 -6.21 -26.62 6.34
C GLN A 546 -6.54 -25.62 5.21
N ALA A 547 -6.08 -25.89 3.99
CA ALA A 547 -6.17 -24.92 2.89
C ALA A 547 -7.62 -24.57 2.50
N ASP A 548 -8.52 -25.57 2.44
CA ASP A 548 -9.94 -25.35 2.10
C ASP A 548 -10.66 -24.56 3.20
N GLU A 549 -10.42 -24.88 4.47
CA GLU A 549 -10.98 -24.14 5.61
C GLU A 549 -10.47 -22.70 5.62
N CYS A 550 -9.16 -22.50 5.42
CA CYS A 550 -8.55 -21.18 5.30
C CYS A 550 -9.17 -20.37 4.16
N SER A 551 -9.34 -20.97 2.97
CA SER A 551 -9.97 -20.32 1.81
C SER A 551 -11.37 -19.82 2.13
N SER A 552 -12.17 -20.64 2.82
CA SER A 552 -13.53 -20.27 3.23
C SER A 552 -13.54 -19.12 4.25
N ILE A 553 -12.62 -19.14 5.21
CA ILE A 553 -12.48 -18.06 6.20
C ILE A 553 -12.05 -16.76 5.50
N VAL A 554 -11.08 -16.84 4.60
CA VAL A 554 -10.56 -15.66 3.86
C VAL A 554 -11.67 -15.02 3.04
N GLU A 555 -12.41 -15.80 2.26
CA GLU A 555 -13.55 -15.31 1.49
C GLU A 555 -14.59 -14.65 2.38
N HIS A 556 -15.00 -15.32 3.45
CA HIS A 556 -16.02 -14.82 4.38
C HIS A 556 -15.61 -13.51 5.03
N GLN A 557 -14.37 -13.39 5.54
CA GLN A 557 -13.90 -12.18 6.22
C GLN A 557 -13.70 -11.01 5.25
N MET A 558 -13.21 -11.26 4.05
CA MET A 558 -13.09 -10.23 3.02
C MET A 558 -14.48 -9.72 2.61
N VAL A 559 -15.45 -10.60 2.39
CA VAL A 559 -16.83 -10.18 2.10
C VAL A 559 -17.43 -9.40 3.28
N ALA A 560 -17.22 -9.85 4.52
CA ALA A 560 -17.70 -9.16 5.71
C ALA A 560 -17.10 -7.74 5.83
N ALA A 561 -15.79 -7.60 5.61
CA ALA A 561 -15.12 -6.30 5.60
C ALA A 561 -15.73 -5.34 4.57
N ALA A 562 -15.93 -5.82 3.34
CA ALA A 562 -16.48 -4.97 2.28
C ALA A 562 -17.94 -4.54 2.55
N ARG A 563 -18.75 -5.39 3.19
CA ARG A 563 -20.14 -5.09 3.55
C ARG A 563 -20.29 -3.98 4.59
N GLU A 564 -19.27 -3.66 5.36
CA GLU A 564 -19.26 -2.49 6.23
C GLU A 564 -19.32 -1.18 5.41
N PHE A 565 -18.80 -1.19 4.19
CA PHE A 565 -18.67 -0.03 3.29
C PHE A 565 -19.66 -0.03 2.13
N ILE A 566 -19.97 -1.20 1.57
CA ILE A 566 -20.86 -1.38 0.42
C ILE A 566 -22.15 -2.05 0.91
N ARG A 567 -23.28 -1.35 0.78
CA ARG A 567 -24.54 -1.77 1.41
C ARG A 567 -25.57 -2.32 0.43
N SER A 568 -25.65 -1.76 -0.77
CA SER A 568 -26.69 -2.08 -1.77
C SER A 568 -26.26 -3.05 -2.85
N ILE A 569 -24.95 -3.33 -2.96
CA ILE A 569 -24.37 -4.16 -4.01
C ILE A 569 -23.75 -5.41 -3.37
N PRO A 570 -24.00 -6.62 -3.89
CA PRO A 570 -23.32 -7.82 -3.42
C PRO A 570 -21.81 -7.72 -3.70
N VAL A 571 -21.00 -8.20 -2.78
CA VAL A 571 -19.54 -8.29 -2.95
C VAL A 571 -19.17 -9.74 -3.07
N SER A 572 -18.28 -10.05 -4.00
CA SER A 572 -17.68 -11.37 -4.19
C SER A 572 -16.16 -11.27 -4.15
N VAL A 573 -15.57 -12.36 -3.71
CA VAL A 573 -14.13 -12.56 -3.61
C VAL A 573 -13.80 -13.81 -4.40
N ASP A 574 -12.81 -13.72 -5.27
CA ASP A 574 -12.30 -14.86 -6.02
C ASP A 574 -11.13 -15.45 -5.24
N THR A 575 -11.22 -16.73 -4.84
CA THR A 575 -10.16 -17.43 -4.10
C THR A 575 -9.55 -18.55 -4.92
N VAL A 576 -8.23 -18.72 -4.81
CA VAL A 576 -7.47 -19.79 -5.42
C VAL A 576 -6.51 -20.40 -4.40
N ILE A 577 -6.48 -21.74 -4.31
CA ILE A 577 -5.48 -22.48 -3.55
C ILE A 577 -4.40 -22.95 -4.51
N SER A 578 -3.14 -22.61 -4.24
CA SER A 578 -2.02 -22.89 -5.15
C SER A 578 -0.73 -23.16 -4.39
N ASP A 579 0.23 -23.83 -5.04
CA ASP A 579 1.60 -23.98 -4.52
C ASP A 579 2.46 -22.73 -4.73
N ALA A 580 2.03 -21.85 -5.63
CA ALA A 580 2.73 -20.62 -5.97
C ALA A 580 1.73 -19.45 -6.04
N TRP A 581 2.24 -18.23 -6.09
CA TRP A 581 1.42 -17.02 -6.21
C TRP A 581 0.84 -16.88 -7.63
N LEU A 582 -0.03 -17.80 -8.00
CA LEU A 582 -0.69 -17.90 -9.31
C LEU A 582 -2.21 -17.96 -9.15
N LYS A 583 -2.91 -17.24 -10.04
CA LYS A 583 -4.38 -17.27 -10.16
C LYS A 583 -4.80 -18.04 -11.39
#